data_4152fa4eae31b7c9c64d2d4c12ca201d
#
_entry.id   4152fa4eae31b7c9c64d2d4c12ca201d
#
_cell.length_a   1.000
_cell.length_b   1.000
_cell.length_c   1.000
_cell.angle_alpha   90.00
_cell.angle_beta   90.00
_cell.angle_gamma   90.00
#
_symmetry.space_group_name_H-M   'P 1'
#
loop_
_entity.id
_entity.type
_entity.pdbx_description
1 polymer ?
#
loop_
_entity_poly.entity_id
_entity_poly.type
_entity_poly.pdbx_seq_one_letter_code
_entity_poly.pdbx_strand_id
1 'polypeptide(L)'
;MEIRAGEGRDGTAELPSGTLLARCDGRPATALGRPAVVVDRTLDDATAAGIAIAASDGCAAGAVDEATGLLQAAGLTVYVIDDAPGLVVTRTVAMLANGAVDARHKGVASAADIDTAMRLGTNYPLGPLAWGQRWGPATVLSVLDAMQAWYGDDRYRPSALLRRIAAAGGDLREN
;
A
#
# COMPACT_ATOMS: atom_id res chain seq x y z
N MET A 1 2.68 18.01 21.71
CA MET A 1 2.70 16.54 21.57
C MET A 1 3.75 16.21 20.51
N GLU A 2 4.89 15.73 20.93
CA GLU A 2 6.04 15.50 20.04
C GLU A 2 5.90 14.08 19.45
N ILE A 3 5.61 13.99 18.17
CA ILE A 3 5.65 12.72 17.45
C ILE A 3 7.11 12.48 17.14
N ARG A 4 7.77 11.59 17.85
CA ARG A 4 9.09 11.10 17.46
C ARG A 4 8.93 10.25 16.20
N ALA A 5 9.11 10.90 15.04
CA ALA A 5 9.37 10.17 13.82
C ALA A 5 10.69 9.40 14.05
N GLY A 6 10.57 8.10 14.28
CA GLY A 6 11.74 7.24 14.25
C GLY A 6 12.38 7.35 12.86
N GLU A 7 13.70 7.49 12.79
CA GLU A 7 14.50 7.47 11.56
C GLU A 7 14.47 6.06 10.90
N GLY A 8 13.27 5.49 10.76
CA GLY A 8 13.05 4.27 10.01
C GLY A 8 12.62 4.61 8.59
N ARG A 9 13.30 4.09 7.60
CA ARG A 9 13.00 4.22 6.16
C ARG A 9 11.59 3.81 5.74
N ASP A 10 10.69 3.42 6.66
CA ASP A 10 9.45 2.69 6.39
C ASP A 10 8.16 3.38 6.85
N GLY A 11 8.19 4.66 7.21
CA GLY A 11 6.96 5.38 7.61
C GLY A 11 6.30 4.79 8.86
N THR A 12 7.07 4.52 9.90
CA THR A 12 6.58 4.07 11.20
C THR A 12 6.70 5.18 12.24
N ALA A 13 5.77 5.21 13.20
CA ALA A 13 5.79 6.07 14.37
C ALA A 13 5.33 5.28 15.61
N GLU A 14 5.59 5.81 16.81
CA GLU A 14 5.08 5.22 18.04
C GLU A 14 4.02 6.15 18.63
N LEU A 15 2.85 5.59 18.93
CA LEU A 15 1.75 6.28 19.58
C LEU A 15 2.02 6.45 21.09
N PRO A 16 1.37 7.40 21.79
CA PRO A 16 1.52 7.58 23.23
C PRO A 16 1.29 6.32 24.05
N SER A 17 0.40 5.44 23.59
CA SER A 17 0.15 4.10 24.20
C SER A 17 1.31 3.12 24.04
N GLY A 18 2.39 3.45 23.33
CA GLY A 18 3.44 2.51 22.95
C GLY A 18 3.07 1.59 21.78
N THR A 19 1.92 1.81 21.16
CA THR A 19 1.47 1.07 19.98
C THR A 19 2.20 1.56 18.73
N LEU A 20 2.65 0.63 17.88
CA LEU A 20 3.26 0.97 16.60
C LEU A 20 2.20 1.53 15.65
N LEU A 21 2.45 2.70 15.08
CA LEU A 21 1.74 3.20 13.90
C LEU A 21 2.60 2.91 12.67
N ALA A 22 2.11 2.12 11.73
CA ALA A 22 2.88 1.67 10.57
C ALA A 22 2.10 1.84 9.27
N ARG A 23 2.79 2.21 8.20
CA ARG A 23 2.20 2.21 6.85
C ARG A 23 2.01 0.78 6.37
N CYS A 24 0.89 0.48 5.71
CA CYS A 24 0.59 -0.84 5.16
C CYS A 24 1.68 -1.29 4.16
N ASP A 25 2.24 -2.47 4.43
CA ASP A 25 3.26 -3.14 3.63
C ASP A 25 2.76 -4.45 2.98
N GLY A 26 1.46 -4.72 3.09
CA GLY A 26 0.82 -5.93 2.59
C GLY A 26 0.51 -6.96 3.67
N ARG A 27 1.20 -6.91 4.83
CA ARG A 27 0.89 -7.76 6.00
C ARG A 27 -0.33 -7.22 6.75
N PRO A 28 -1.11 -8.06 7.44
CA PRO A 28 -2.08 -7.58 8.43
C PRO A 28 -1.34 -7.01 9.65
N ALA A 29 -1.98 -6.11 10.38
CA ALA A 29 -1.40 -5.50 11.58
C ALA A 29 -0.98 -6.56 12.63
N THR A 30 -1.76 -7.60 12.79
CA THR A 30 -1.49 -8.72 13.73
C THR A 30 -0.20 -9.47 13.38
N ALA A 31 0.22 -9.51 12.11
CA ALA A 31 1.46 -10.16 11.67
C ALA A 31 2.73 -9.33 11.92
N LEU A 32 2.62 -8.12 12.47
CA LEU A 32 3.79 -7.27 12.77
C LEU A 32 4.54 -7.70 14.06
N GLY A 33 4.02 -8.68 14.81
CA GLY A 33 4.67 -9.28 15.98
C GLY A 33 4.66 -8.39 17.24
N ARG A 34 3.96 -7.25 17.21
CA ARG A 34 3.74 -6.34 18.34
C ARG A 34 2.41 -5.60 18.14
N PRO A 35 1.83 -5.01 19.22
CA PRO A 35 0.66 -4.17 19.08
C PRO A 35 0.87 -3.05 18.05
N ALA A 36 0.00 -2.97 17.06
CA ALA A 36 0.14 -2.04 15.95
C ALA A 36 -1.22 -1.54 15.43
N VAL A 37 -1.23 -0.31 14.94
CA VAL A 37 -2.25 0.23 14.04
C VAL A 37 -1.60 0.42 12.68
N VAL A 38 -2.11 -0.26 11.66
CA VAL A 38 -1.65 -0.12 10.28
C VAL A 38 -2.51 0.90 9.56
N VAL A 39 -1.84 1.83 8.88
CA VAL A 39 -2.43 2.90 8.09
C VAL A 39 -2.31 2.53 6.60
N ASP A 40 -3.40 2.59 5.88
CA ASP A 40 -3.40 2.30 4.44
C ASP A 40 -2.55 3.32 3.67
N ARG A 41 -2.25 3.03 2.42
CA ARG A 41 -1.69 4.01 1.50
C ARG A 41 -2.80 4.84 0.90
N THR A 42 -2.45 6.01 0.39
CA THR A 42 -3.36 6.85 -0.38
C THR A 42 -3.04 6.75 -1.88
N LEU A 43 -3.97 7.12 -2.73
CA LEU A 43 -3.72 7.26 -4.16
C LEU A 43 -2.77 8.43 -4.45
N ASP A 44 -2.92 9.49 -3.66
CA ASP A 44 -2.05 10.67 -3.68
C ASP A 44 -2.09 11.32 -2.29
N ASP A 45 -0.95 11.35 -1.61
CA ASP A 45 -0.85 11.88 -0.24
C ASP A 45 -1.21 13.38 -0.17
N ALA A 46 -0.99 14.14 -1.26
CA ALA A 46 -1.26 15.58 -1.30
C ALA A 46 -2.76 15.92 -1.41
N THR A 47 -3.57 15.02 -1.94
CA THR A 47 -5.00 15.24 -2.21
C THR A 47 -5.91 14.28 -1.47
N ALA A 48 -5.36 13.42 -0.64
CA ALA A 48 -6.11 12.45 0.12
C ALA A 48 -7.07 13.14 1.09
N ALA A 49 -8.37 12.82 0.99
CA ALA A 49 -9.40 13.28 1.92
C ALA A 49 -9.72 12.26 3.02
N GLY A 50 -9.30 11.01 2.84
CA GLY A 50 -9.58 9.95 3.79
C GLY A 50 -8.58 8.82 3.73
N ILE A 51 -8.53 8.03 4.79
CA ILE A 51 -7.57 6.93 4.95
C ILE A 51 -8.18 5.81 5.79
N ALA A 52 -7.92 4.57 5.41
CA ALA A 52 -8.30 3.41 6.21
C ALA A 52 -7.20 3.07 7.23
N ILE A 53 -7.62 2.61 8.40
CA ILE A 53 -6.72 2.05 9.41
C ILE A 53 -7.27 0.73 9.94
N ALA A 54 -6.39 -0.14 10.38
CA ALA A 54 -6.74 -1.38 11.06
C ALA A 54 -5.80 -1.63 12.25
N ALA A 55 -6.34 -2.16 13.34
CA ALA A 55 -5.59 -2.49 14.53
C ALA A 55 -5.30 -3.99 14.61
N SER A 56 -4.15 -4.36 15.15
CA SER A 56 -3.84 -5.75 15.49
C SER A 56 -4.73 -6.27 16.64
N ASP A 57 -4.95 -7.58 16.71
CA ASP A 57 -5.72 -8.22 17.77
C ASP A 57 -5.21 -7.91 19.19
N GLY A 58 -3.91 -7.69 19.34
CA GLY A 58 -3.27 -7.35 20.61
C GLY A 58 -3.13 -5.85 20.88
N CYS A 59 -3.87 -4.99 20.19
CA CYS A 59 -3.76 -3.53 20.33
C CYS A 59 -4.28 -3.06 21.69
N ALA A 60 -3.62 -2.07 22.28
CA ALA A 60 -4.06 -1.46 23.53
C ALA A 60 -5.40 -0.74 23.36
N ALA A 61 -6.21 -0.74 24.42
CA ALA A 61 -7.42 0.08 24.45
C ALA A 61 -7.06 1.56 24.21
N GLY A 62 -7.78 2.22 23.31
CA GLY A 62 -7.54 3.63 22.95
C GLY A 62 -6.49 3.86 21.87
N ALA A 63 -5.67 2.88 21.46
CA ALA A 63 -4.67 3.10 20.42
C ALA A 63 -5.30 3.45 19.04
N VAL A 64 -6.48 2.91 18.75
CA VAL A 64 -7.25 3.28 17.55
C VAL A 64 -7.70 4.73 17.62
N ASP A 65 -8.14 5.20 18.81
CA ASP A 65 -8.56 6.59 19.01
C ASP A 65 -7.36 7.54 18.92
N GLU A 66 -6.19 7.16 19.44
CA GLU A 66 -4.95 7.93 19.30
C GLU A 66 -4.54 8.06 17.83
N ALA A 67 -4.54 6.95 17.07
CA ALA A 67 -4.23 6.96 15.65
C ALA A 67 -5.25 7.79 14.85
N THR A 68 -6.54 7.63 15.17
CA THR A 68 -7.63 8.38 14.54
C THR A 68 -7.48 9.88 14.81
N GLY A 69 -7.26 10.28 16.06
CA GLY A 69 -7.07 11.69 16.42
C GLY A 69 -5.87 12.32 15.73
N LEU A 70 -4.76 11.57 15.60
CA LEU A 70 -3.57 12.02 14.89
C LEU A 70 -3.86 12.29 13.40
N LEU A 71 -4.50 11.34 12.72
CA LEU A 71 -4.80 11.44 11.29
C LEU A 71 -5.87 12.49 11.00
N GLN A 72 -6.86 12.65 11.89
CA GLN A 72 -7.85 13.72 11.81
C GLN A 72 -7.22 15.10 12.02
N ALA A 73 -6.25 15.24 12.92
CA ALA A 73 -5.48 16.48 13.08
C ALA A 73 -4.67 16.84 11.82
N ALA A 74 -4.32 15.84 11.00
CA ALA A 74 -3.72 16.04 9.67
C ALA A 74 -4.77 16.34 8.56
N GLY A 75 -6.07 16.46 8.90
CA GLY A 75 -7.12 16.79 7.96
C GLY A 75 -7.76 15.60 7.25
N LEU A 76 -7.47 14.36 7.67
CA LEU A 76 -7.99 13.16 7.01
C LEU A 76 -9.27 12.66 7.67
N THR A 77 -10.22 12.20 6.88
CA THR A 77 -11.32 11.35 7.36
C THR A 77 -10.79 9.93 7.58
N VAL A 78 -10.98 9.39 8.78
CA VAL A 78 -10.46 8.08 9.14
C VAL A 78 -11.57 7.03 9.10
N TYR A 79 -11.28 5.93 8.42
CA TYR A 79 -12.14 4.75 8.32
C TYR A 79 -11.47 3.59 9.05
N VAL A 80 -12.03 3.21 10.19
CA VAL A 80 -11.56 2.02 10.92
C VAL A 80 -12.17 0.79 10.28
N ILE A 81 -11.33 -0.15 9.87
CA ILE A 81 -11.75 -1.41 9.23
C ILE A 81 -11.12 -2.60 9.94
N ASP A 82 -11.59 -3.80 9.63
CA ASP A 82 -11.01 -5.04 10.13
C ASP A 82 -9.57 -5.24 9.62
N ASP A 83 -8.76 -5.91 10.44
CA ASP A 83 -7.37 -6.22 10.09
C ASP A 83 -7.30 -7.21 8.92
N ALA A 84 -6.92 -6.71 7.76
CA ALA A 84 -6.82 -7.50 6.55
C ALA A 84 -5.52 -7.20 5.79
N PRO A 85 -4.83 -8.22 5.26
CA PRO A 85 -3.61 -8.02 4.46
C PRO A 85 -3.83 -7.05 3.30
N GLY A 86 -2.99 -6.04 3.21
CA GLY A 86 -3.03 -5.04 2.14
C GLY A 86 -4.16 -4.01 2.24
N LEU A 87 -4.96 -4.04 3.29
CA LEU A 87 -6.10 -3.14 3.52
C LEU A 87 -6.93 -2.89 2.24
N VAL A 88 -7.23 -1.64 1.88
CA VAL A 88 -8.10 -1.30 0.73
C VAL A 88 -7.29 -0.77 -0.45
N VAL A 89 -6.66 0.39 -0.29
CA VAL A 89 -5.94 1.08 -1.39
C VAL A 89 -4.64 0.36 -1.71
N THR A 90 -3.89 -0.06 -0.68
CA THR A 90 -2.62 -0.77 -0.86
C THR A 90 -2.82 -2.03 -1.70
N ARG A 91 -3.80 -2.87 -1.36
CA ARG A 91 -4.14 -4.07 -2.12
C ARG A 91 -4.55 -3.73 -3.55
N THR A 92 -5.46 -2.78 -3.71
CA THR A 92 -6.05 -2.44 -5.01
C THR A 92 -4.98 -1.94 -5.97
N VAL A 93 -4.17 -0.98 -5.54
CA VAL A 93 -3.14 -0.39 -6.42
C VAL A 93 -2.03 -1.40 -6.73
N ALA A 94 -1.59 -2.21 -5.76
CA ALA A 94 -0.59 -3.24 -6.00
C ALA A 94 -1.08 -4.27 -7.03
N MET A 95 -2.34 -4.71 -6.93
CA MET A 95 -2.94 -5.64 -7.89
C MET A 95 -3.13 -5.03 -9.28
N LEU A 96 -3.57 -3.78 -9.38
CA LEU A 96 -3.69 -3.07 -10.64
C LEU A 96 -2.33 -2.90 -11.33
N ALA A 97 -1.31 -2.48 -10.58
CA ALA A 97 0.05 -2.36 -11.10
C ALA A 97 0.59 -3.71 -11.58
N ASN A 98 0.39 -4.79 -10.81
CA ASN A 98 0.81 -6.13 -11.18
C ASN A 98 0.14 -6.62 -12.47
N GLY A 99 -1.18 -6.45 -12.59
CA GLY A 99 -1.93 -6.80 -13.80
C GLY A 99 -1.47 -6.01 -15.03
N ALA A 100 -1.19 -4.72 -14.87
CA ALA A 100 -0.68 -3.87 -15.94
C ALA A 100 0.74 -4.30 -16.38
N VAL A 101 1.62 -4.62 -15.43
CA VAL A 101 2.97 -5.16 -15.72
C VAL A 101 2.88 -6.51 -16.43
N ASP A 102 1.95 -7.38 -16.04
CA ASP A 102 1.74 -8.68 -16.69
C ASP A 102 1.19 -8.52 -18.13
N ALA A 103 0.26 -7.59 -18.34
CA ALA A 103 -0.25 -7.26 -19.68
C ALA A 103 0.88 -6.74 -20.59
N ARG A 104 1.72 -5.85 -20.09
CA ARG A 104 2.91 -5.38 -20.79
C ARG A 104 3.87 -6.53 -21.09
N HIS A 105 4.14 -7.40 -20.11
CA HIS A 105 5.01 -8.57 -20.28
C HIS A 105 4.55 -9.50 -21.40
N LYS A 106 3.24 -9.66 -21.54
CA LYS A 106 2.60 -10.48 -22.59
C LYS A 106 2.49 -9.76 -23.94
N GLY A 107 2.94 -8.52 -24.05
CA GLY A 107 2.89 -7.75 -25.29
C GLY A 107 1.47 -7.32 -25.70
N VAL A 108 0.54 -7.22 -24.75
CA VAL A 108 -0.84 -6.80 -25.03
C VAL A 108 -0.89 -5.36 -25.54
N ALA A 109 -0.14 -4.46 -24.90
CA ALA A 109 0.01 -3.06 -25.30
C ALA A 109 1.29 -2.46 -24.72
N SER A 110 1.67 -1.26 -25.19
CA SER A 110 2.75 -0.50 -24.58
C SER A 110 2.38 0.00 -23.18
N ALA A 111 3.36 0.32 -22.35
CA ALA A 111 3.14 0.88 -21.02
C ALA A 111 2.26 2.15 -21.06
N ALA A 112 2.52 3.03 -22.04
CA ALA A 112 1.78 4.26 -22.22
C ALA A 112 0.32 4.01 -22.61
N ASP A 113 0.08 3.05 -23.50
CA ASP A 113 -1.27 2.69 -23.94
C ASP A 113 -2.08 2.02 -22.81
N ILE A 114 -1.46 1.15 -22.01
CA ILE A 114 -2.09 0.54 -20.84
C ILE A 114 -2.55 1.63 -19.86
N ASP A 115 -1.66 2.55 -19.48
CA ASP A 115 -2.00 3.64 -18.57
C ASP A 115 -3.09 4.55 -19.14
N THR A 116 -3.03 4.85 -20.44
CA THR A 116 -4.04 5.66 -21.13
C THR A 116 -5.40 4.97 -21.16
N ALA A 117 -5.44 3.68 -21.52
CA ALA A 117 -6.67 2.90 -21.59
C ALA A 117 -7.36 2.82 -20.22
N MET A 118 -6.60 2.61 -19.15
CA MET A 118 -7.14 2.54 -17.79
C MET A 118 -7.64 3.91 -17.30
N ARG A 119 -6.94 4.99 -17.62
CA ARG A 119 -7.41 6.34 -17.27
C ARG A 119 -8.70 6.71 -17.97
N LEU A 120 -8.80 6.42 -19.27
CA LEU A 120 -9.97 6.79 -20.08
C LEU A 120 -11.14 5.81 -19.89
N GLY A 121 -10.85 4.51 -19.75
CA GLY A 121 -11.88 3.47 -19.64
C GLY A 121 -12.51 3.34 -18.26
N THR A 122 -11.74 3.63 -17.20
CA THR A 122 -12.20 3.49 -15.81
C THR A 122 -12.20 4.81 -15.02
N ASN A 123 -11.86 5.91 -15.70
CA ASN A 123 -11.77 7.25 -15.09
C ASN A 123 -10.79 7.31 -13.89
N TYR A 124 -9.71 6.54 -13.94
CA TYR A 124 -8.67 6.63 -12.91
C TYR A 124 -7.89 7.94 -13.03
N PRO A 125 -7.54 8.59 -11.92
CA PRO A 125 -6.76 9.82 -11.94
C PRO A 125 -5.33 9.59 -12.45
N LEU A 126 -4.81 8.37 -12.30
CA LEU A 126 -3.47 7.98 -12.75
C LEU A 126 -3.52 6.57 -13.33
N GLY A 127 -2.66 6.26 -14.30
CA GLY A 127 -2.55 4.90 -14.82
C GLY A 127 -1.90 3.93 -13.83
N PRO A 128 -2.19 2.63 -13.92
CA PRO A 128 -1.71 1.64 -12.94
C PRO A 128 -0.19 1.49 -12.91
N LEU A 129 0.49 1.62 -14.05
CA LEU A 129 1.96 1.58 -14.09
C LEU A 129 2.56 2.84 -13.48
N ALA A 130 1.96 4.01 -13.73
CA ALA A 130 2.38 5.26 -13.11
C ALA A 130 2.16 5.24 -11.59
N TRP A 131 1.07 4.65 -11.07
CA TRP A 131 0.88 4.43 -9.62
C TRP A 131 1.92 3.50 -9.03
N GLY A 132 2.13 2.35 -9.67
CA GLY A 132 3.14 1.40 -9.23
C GLY A 132 4.55 2.00 -9.21
N GLN A 133 4.86 2.83 -10.21
CA GLN A 133 6.14 3.56 -10.27
C GLN A 133 6.27 4.61 -9.17
N ARG A 134 5.19 5.36 -8.86
CA ARG A 134 5.17 6.33 -7.75
C ARG A 134 5.45 5.67 -6.40
N TRP A 135 4.91 4.47 -6.16
CA TRP A 135 5.19 3.71 -4.94
C TRP A 135 6.57 3.04 -4.95
N GLY A 136 7.11 2.81 -6.13
CA GLY A 136 8.32 2.06 -6.40
C GLY A 136 8.05 0.58 -6.64
N PRO A 137 8.68 -0.02 -7.69
CA PRO A 137 8.49 -1.42 -8.05
C PRO A 137 8.78 -2.40 -6.90
N ALA A 138 9.79 -2.12 -6.09
CA ALA A 138 10.15 -2.93 -4.93
C ALA A 138 9.05 -2.92 -3.84
N THR A 139 8.39 -1.77 -3.62
CA THR A 139 7.27 -1.66 -2.68
C THR A 139 6.07 -2.46 -3.18
N VAL A 140 5.72 -2.34 -4.46
CA VAL A 140 4.61 -3.11 -5.06
C VAL A 140 4.88 -4.60 -4.95
N LEU A 141 6.11 -5.03 -5.25
CA LEU A 141 6.53 -6.42 -5.12
C LEU A 141 6.40 -6.93 -3.68
N SER A 142 6.92 -6.18 -2.71
CA SER A 142 6.86 -6.53 -1.28
C SER A 142 5.43 -6.69 -0.78
N VAL A 143 4.52 -5.79 -1.16
CA VAL A 143 3.09 -5.86 -0.82
C VAL A 143 2.46 -7.14 -1.37
N LEU A 144 2.72 -7.46 -2.64
CA LEU A 144 2.16 -8.67 -3.27
C LEU A 144 2.72 -9.95 -2.66
N ASP A 145 4.03 -10.01 -2.40
CA ASP A 145 4.66 -11.16 -1.76
C ASP A 145 4.09 -11.39 -0.34
N ALA A 146 3.86 -10.33 0.43
CA ALA A 146 3.25 -10.42 1.75
C ALA A 146 1.80 -10.95 1.68
N MET A 147 0.99 -10.44 0.75
CA MET A 147 -0.38 -10.90 0.55
C MET A 147 -0.41 -12.35 0.04
N GLN A 148 0.45 -12.72 -0.90
CA GLN A 148 0.55 -14.09 -1.41
C GLN A 148 0.95 -15.06 -0.29
N ALA A 149 1.93 -14.71 0.52
CA ALA A 149 2.38 -15.53 1.64
C ALA A 149 1.27 -15.74 2.68
N TRP A 150 0.43 -14.72 2.91
CA TRP A 150 -0.65 -14.80 3.88
C TRP A 150 -1.85 -15.61 3.39
N TYR A 151 -2.32 -15.35 2.16
CA TYR A 151 -3.51 -16.00 1.60
C TYR A 151 -3.23 -17.35 0.95
N GLY A 152 -2.00 -17.60 0.50
CA GLY A 152 -1.68 -18.77 -0.32
C GLY A 152 -2.40 -18.79 -1.69
N ASP A 153 -2.88 -17.64 -2.17
CA ASP A 153 -3.69 -17.52 -3.38
C ASP A 153 -2.86 -16.93 -4.52
N ASP A 154 -2.85 -17.61 -5.66
CA ASP A 154 -2.10 -17.22 -6.86
C ASP A 154 -2.54 -15.88 -7.46
N ARG A 155 -3.73 -15.37 -7.10
CA ARG A 155 -4.16 -14.03 -7.53
C ARG A 155 -3.17 -12.92 -7.10
N TYR A 156 -2.48 -13.12 -5.98
CA TYR A 156 -1.51 -12.16 -5.46
C TYR A 156 -0.09 -12.41 -5.97
N ARG A 157 0.12 -13.43 -6.80
CA ARG A 157 1.43 -13.77 -7.34
C ARG A 157 1.98 -12.62 -8.18
N PRO A 158 3.15 -12.06 -7.83
CA PRO A 158 3.79 -11.03 -8.63
C PRO A 158 4.17 -11.56 -10.01
N SER A 159 3.98 -10.74 -11.04
CA SER A 159 4.42 -11.07 -12.39
C SER A 159 5.94 -11.21 -12.46
N ALA A 160 6.43 -12.07 -13.35
CA ALA A 160 7.87 -12.28 -13.54
C ALA A 160 8.59 -10.98 -13.95
N LEU A 161 7.93 -10.15 -14.75
CA LEU A 161 8.48 -8.87 -15.15
C LEU A 161 8.60 -7.90 -13.98
N LEU A 162 7.59 -7.83 -13.08
CA LEU A 162 7.65 -6.99 -11.88
C LEU A 162 8.84 -7.39 -11.00
N ARG A 163 9.05 -8.70 -10.76
CA ARG A 163 10.20 -9.18 -9.99
C ARG A 163 11.52 -8.75 -10.62
N ARG A 164 11.64 -8.87 -11.96
CA ARG A 164 12.83 -8.47 -12.69
C ARG A 164 13.11 -6.97 -12.60
N ILE A 165 12.07 -6.14 -12.79
CA ILE A 165 12.20 -4.68 -12.72
C ILE A 165 12.57 -4.24 -11.29
N ALA A 166 11.91 -4.79 -10.27
CA ALA A 166 12.21 -4.48 -8.88
C ALA A 166 13.65 -4.85 -8.50
N ALA A 167 14.14 -6.02 -8.96
CA ALA A 167 15.52 -6.46 -8.72
C ALA A 167 16.57 -5.58 -9.42
N ALA A 168 16.22 -5.03 -10.59
CA ALA A 168 17.11 -4.17 -11.37
C ALA A 168 17.04 -2.68 -10.94
N GLY A 169 16.10 -2.29 -10.06
CA GLY A 169 15.85 -0.88 -9.75
C GLY A 169 15.29 -0.09 -10.94
N GLY A 170 14.60 -0.78 -11.86
CA GLY A 170 14.09 -0.19 -13.12
C GLY A 170 12.74 0.53 -12.97
N ASP A 171 12.26 1.08 -14.09
CA ASP A 171 10.96 1.78 -14.20
C ASP A 171 9.90 0.85 -14.80
N LEU A 172 8.69 0.84 -14.20
CA LEU A 172 7.54 0.06 -14.70
C LEU A 172 7.03 0.54 -16.05
N ARG A 173 7.37 1.76 -16.47
CA ARG A 173 6.90 2.39 -17.70
C ARG A 173 7.92 2.32 -18.85
N GLU A 174 9.17 1.97 -18.56
CA GLU A 174 10.19 1.78 -19.60
C GLU A 174 10.00 0.45 -20.33
N ASN A 175 10.14 0.44 -21.66
CA ASN A 175 10.00 -0.75 -22.50
C ASN A 175 11.25 -1.66 -22.45
#